data_ebd3ddd37301095e8016298e022ae927
#
_entry.id   ebd3ddd37301095e8016298e022ae927
#
_cell.length_a   1.000
_cell.length_b   1.000
_cell.length_c   1.000
_cell.angle_alpha   90.00
_cell.angle_beta   90.00
_cell.angle_gamma   90.00
#
_symmetry.space_group_name_H-M   'P 1'
#
loop_
_entity.id
_entity.type
_entity.pdbx_description
1 polymer ?
#
loop_
_entity_poly.entity_id
_entity_poly.type
_entity_poly.pdbx_seq_one_letter_code
_entity_poly.pdbx_strand_id
1 'polypeptide(L)'
;MWSLPSIGRPEAETTGLSFTRGGYARVGEATPRSSGGYSIHRPDHPVFDGTNLRYGDTLGGPSRIVGYEVDGCEMTMVNGDPVPTYADGTTAGLEVLATAPARLMSITAEHCEAPRALWADAQPPGDLEAIAAWLFGSASPENIARIAHNRAVMGTFTKGKGRVFNAGTTDWS
;
A
#
# COMPACT_ATOMS: atom_id res chain seq x y z
N MET A 1 -6.29 -13.19 6.16
CA MET A 1 -7.41 -12.71 7.01
C MET A 1 -6.90 -11.47 7.73
N TRP A 2 -7.56 -10.38 7.50
CA TRP A 2 -7.16 -9.04 7.88
C TRP A 2 -7.36 -8.83 9.38
N SER A 3 -6.52 -8.03 10.00
CA SER A 3 -6.69 -7.69 11.40
C SER A 3 -8.01 -6.98 11.61
N LEU A 4 -8.87 -7.55 12.40
CA LEU A 4 -10.11 -6.90 12.82
C LEU A 4 -9.77 -5.79 13.84
N PRO A 5 -10.50 -4.66 13.86
CA PRO A 5 -10.31 -3.62 14.88
C PRO A 5 -10.41 -4.15 16.30
N SER A 6 -11.28 -5.16 16.51
CA SER A 6 -11.47 -5.80 17.81
C SER A 6 -10.23 -6.52 18.37
N ILE A 7 -9.28 -6.87 17.52
CA ILE A 7 -8.01 -7.52 17.90
C ILE A 7 -6.78 -6.63 17.63
N GLY A 8 -7.01 -5.36 17.28
CA GLY A 8 -5.96 -4.43 16.90
C GLY A 8 -5.44 -4.70 15.49
N ARG A 9 -4.24 -4.23 15.22
CA ARG A 9 -3.57 -4.37 13.93
C ARG A 9 -2.18 -5.00 14.14
N PRO A 10 -2.12 -6.28 14.50
CA PRO A 10 -0.85 -6.94 14.84
C PRO A 10 0.14 -6.97 13.67
N GLU A 11 -0.35 -6.99 12.41
CA GLU A 11 0.52 -6.86 11.24
C GLU A 11 1.23 -5.51 11.22
N ALA A 12 0.54 -4.41 11.47
CA ALA A 12 1.13 -3.07 11.50
C ALA A 12 2.20 -2.93 12.61
N GLU A 13 2.01 -3.56 13.76
CA GLU A 13 3.03 -3.64 14.82
C GLU A 13 4.27 -4.44 14.41
N THR A 14 4.07 -5.48 13.61
CA THR A 14 5.13 -6.44 13.24
C THR A 14 5.86 -6.01 11.98
N THR A 15 5.12 -5.59 10.97
CA THR A 15 5.62 -5.26 9.63
C THR A 15 5.69 -3.75 9.36
N GLY A 16 5.01 -2.94 10.17
CA GLY A 16 4.89 -1.50 10.00
C GLY A 16 3.82 -1.07 9.00
N LEU A 17 3.28 -1.99 8.22
CA LEU A 17 2.38 -1.73 7.09
C LEU A 17 1.10 -2.55 7.21
N SER A 18 0.10 -2.24 6.35
CA SER A 18 -1.18 -2.91 6.35
C SER A 18 -1.83 -2.90 4.96
N PHE A 19 -2.52 -3.99 4.63
CA PHE A 19 -3.31 -4.11 3.41
C PHE A 19 -4.41 -3.05 3.30
N THR A 20 -5.01 -2.62 4.41
CA THR A 20 -6.06 -1.60 4.40
C THR A 20 -5.62 -0.26 3.83
N ARG A 21 -4.31 -0.02 3.79
CA ARG A 21 -3.66 1.17 3.23
C ARG A 21 -2.85 0.87 1.97
N GLY A 22 -2.83 -0.39 1.55
CA GLY A 22 -2.26 -0.89 0.31
C GLY A 22 -3.35 -1.34 -0.65
N GLY A 23 -3.64 -2.63 -0.68
CA GLY A 23 -4.63 -3.26 -1.54
C GLY A 23 -3.98 -3.99 -2.70
N TYR A 24 -4.31 -3.63 -3.92
CA TYR A 24 -3.83 -4.29 -5.13
C TYR A 24 -3.09 -3.32 -6.04
N ALA A 25 -1.94 -3.74 -6.54
CA ALA A 25 -1.14 -2.93 -7.45
C ALA A 25 -1.22 -3.39 -8.91
N ARG A 26 -1.59 -4.64 -9.17
CA ARG A 26 -1.61 -5.24 -10.52
C ARG A 26 -2.84 -6.09 -10.80
N VAL A 27 -4.01 -5.75 -10.26
CA VAL A 27 -5.24 -6.47 -10.58
C VAL A 27 -5.92 -5.83 -11.78
N GLY A 28 -5.81 -6.46 -12.94
CA GLY A 28 -6.39 -5.95 -14.16
C GLY A 28 -5.92 -4.52 -14.45
N GLU A 29 -6.88 -3.61 -14.65
CA GLU A 29 -6.65 -2.19 -14.85
C GLU A 29 -6.77 -1.38 -13.55
N ALA A 30 -6.77 -2.02 -12.39
CA ALA A 30 -6.95 -1.35 -11.10
C ALA A 30 -5.92 -0.24 -10.86
N THR A 31 -4.71 -0.42 -11.39
CA THR A 31 -3.65 0.60 -11.36
C THR A 31 -3.01 0.76 -12.74
N PRO A 32 -3.74 1.29 -13.73
CA PRO A 32 -3.29 1.31 -15.14
C PRO A 32 -1.98 2.08 -15.36
N ARG A 33 -1.58 2.92 -14.41
CA ARG A 33 -0.34 3.68 -14.46
C ARG A 33 0.78 3.08 -13.61
N SER A 34 0.56 1.89 -13.00
CA SER A 34 1.61 1.23 -12.25
C SER A 34 2.68 0.71 -13.21
N SER A 35 3.92 1.09 -12.96
CA SER A 35 5.08 0.54 -13.69
C SER A 35 5.42 -0.89 -13.26
N GLY A 36 4.77 -1.41 -12.20
CA GLY A 36 5.14 -2.67 -11.55
C GLY A 36 6.38 -2.57 -10.67
N GLY A 37 6.89 -1.38 -10.46
CA GLY A 37 8.05 -1.08 -9.61
C GLY A 37 7.79 0.03 -8.61
N TYR A 38 8.71 0.19 -7.67
CA TYR A 38 8.69 1.23 -6.65
C TYR A 38 9.37 2.52 -7.15
N SER A 39 8.76 3.67 -6.91
CA SER A 39 9.42 4.98 -7.01
C SER A 39 10.22 5.26 -5.74
N ILE A 40 11.52 5.52 -5.87
CA ILE A 40 12.45 5.72 -4.75
C ILE A 40 12.30 7.14 -4.20
N HIS A 41 12.17 7.25 -2.87
CA HIS A 41 12.10 8.53 -2.15
C HIS A 41 13.35 8.81 -1.31
N ARG A 42 14.03 7.77 -0.81
CA ARG A 42 15.22 7.90 0.05
C ARG A 42 16.41 7.12 -0.50
N PRO A 43 17.00 7.56 -1.62
CA PRO A 43 18.10 6.84 -2.28
C PRO A 43 19.35 6.73 -1.41
N ASP A 44 19.57 7.68 -0.49
CA ASP A 44 20.74 7.71 0.42
C ASP A 44 20.56 6.80 1.65
N HIS A 45 19.43 6.10 1.76
CA HIS A 45 19.22 5.17 2.88
C HIS A 45 20.14 3.94 2.70
N PRO A 46 20.81 3.43 3.77
CA PRO A 46 21.76 2.32 3.69
C PRO A 46 21.24 1.04 3.04
N VAL A 47 19.94 0.83 3.01
CA VAL A 47 19.33 -0.33 2.31
C VAL A 47 19.60 -0.31 0.81
N PHE A 48 19.90 0.85 0.25
CA PHE A 48 20.20 1.04 -1.18
C PHE A 48 21.69 1.22 -1.46
N ASP A 49 22.57 1.01 -0.48
CA ASP A 49 24.01 1.13 -0.68
C ASP A 49 24.48 0.26 -1.86
N GLY A 50 25.25 0.86 -2.74
CA GLY A 50 25.81 0.20 -3.93
C GLY A 50 24.84 0.06 -5.12
N THR A 51 23.57 0.51 -5.00
CA THR A 51 22.60 0.41 -6.09
C THR A 51 22.69 1.55 -7.12
N ASN A 52 23.28 2.69 -6.76
CA ASN A 52 23.32 3.94 -7.53
C ASN A 52 21.93 4.50 -7.88
N LEU A 53 20.88 4.11 -7.16
CA LEU A 53 19.54 4.64 -7.32
C LEU A 53 19.49 6.12 -6.94
N ARG A 54 18.58 6.87 -7.58
CA ARG A 54 18.33 8.28 -7.34
C ARG A 54 16.88 8.49 -6.92
N TYR A 55 16.59 9.65 -6.35
CA TYR A 55 15.21 10.06 -6.09
C TYR A 55 14.36 10.01 -7.36
N GLY A 56 13.21 9.35 -7.27
CA GLY A 56 12.28 9.18 -8.39
C GLY A 56 12.60 8.03 -9.34
N ASP A 57 13.75 7.36 -9.20
CA ASP A 57 14.04 6.17 -9.99
C ASP A 57 13.03 5.06 -9.71
N THR A 58 12.81 4.20 -10.69
CA THR A 58 11.92 3.04 -10.56
C THR A 58 12.74 1.79 -10.26
N LEU A 59 12.54 1.20 -9.08
CA LEU A 59 13.13 -0.08 -8.71
C LEU A 59 12.20 -1.23 -9.13
N GLY A 60 12.74 -2.16 -9.91
CA GLY A 60 12.09 -3.44 -10.23
C GLY A 60 10.92 -3.37 -11.21
N GLY A 61 10.70 -2.24 -11.89
CA GLY A 61 9.62 -2.07 -12.85
C GLY A 61 9.54 -3.17 -13.92
N PRO A 62 10.64 -3.48 -14.65
CA PRO A 62 10.66 -4.55 -15.63
C PRO A 62 10.33 -5.94 -15.07
N SER A 63 10.76 -6.21 -13.83
CA SER A 63 10.51 -7.46 -13.12
C SER A 63 9.14 -7.50 -12.41
N ARG A 64 8.42 -6.37 -12.40
CA ARG A 64 7.10 -6.22 -11.78
C ARG A 64 7.08 -6.68 -10.32
N ILE A 65 8.05 -6.24 -9.53
CA ILE A 65 8.19 -6.62 -8.12
C ILE A 65 7.08 -6.07 -7.22
N VAL A 66 6.29 -5.10 -7.70
CA VAL A 66 5.11 -4.57 -7.01
C VAL A 66 3.87 -5.23 -7.56
N GLY A 67 3.20 -5.97 -6.73
CA GLY A 67 1.97 -6.58 -7.08
C GLY A 67 1.82 -7.84 -6.27
N TYR A 68 0.93 -8.71 -6.44
CA TYR A 68 -0.49 -8.61 -6.70
C TYR A 68 -1.18 -7.86 -5.54
N GLU A 69 -0.99 -8.34 -4.30
CA GLU A 69 -1.38 -7.68 -3.06
C GLU A 69 -0.20 -6.89 -2.50
N VAL A 70 -0.51 -5.77 -1.90
CA VAL A 70 0.49 -4.87 -1.33
C VAL A 70 0.00 -4.26 -0.03
N ASP A 71 0.95 -3.95 0.85
CA ASP A 71 0.72 -3.26 2.10
C ASP A 71 1.17 -1.80 2.00
N GLY A 72 0.49 -0.94 2.74
CA GLY A 72 0.80 0.47 2.83
C GLY A 72 0.60 1.02 4.23
N CYS A 73 0.70 2.34 4.34
CA CYS A 73 0.37 3.10 5.53
C CYS A 73 -0.30 4.42 5.16
N GLU A 74 -0.99 5.03 6.12
CA GLU A 74 -1.45 6.40 5.95
C GLU A 74 -0.25 7.35 5.96
N MET A 75 -0.17 8.23 4.97
CA MET A 75 0.94 9.15 4.80
C MET A 75 0.51 10.52 4.31
N THR A 76 1.34 11.51 4.57
CA THR A 76 1.24 12.85 4.00
C THR A 76 2.54 13.20 3.29
N MET A 77 2.50 14.22 2.43
CA MET A 77 3.70 14.70 1.75
C MET A 77 4.30 15.87 2.54
N VAL A 78 5.56 15.75 2.92
CA VAL A 78 6.31 16.81 3.61
C VAL A 78 7.54 17.13 2.76
N ASN A 79 7.60 18.33 2.21
CA ASN A 79 8.69 18.77 1.31
C ASN A 79 8.93 17.84 0.10
N GLY A 80 7.89 17.16 -0.37
CA GLY A 80 7.98 16.21 -1.48
C GLY A 80 8.19 14.76 -1.07
N ASP A 81 8.51 14.48 0.19
CA ASP A 81 8.70 13.11 0.69
C ASP A 81 7.45 12.56 1.38
N PRO A 82 7.13 11.27 1.19
CA PRO A 82 6.06 10.61 1.91
C PRO A 82 6.45 10.34 3.36
N VAL A 83 5.64 10.84 4.28
CA VAL A 83 5.85 10.69 5.74
C VAL A 83 4.61 10.02 6.34
N PRO A 84 4.76 8.92 7.10
CA PRO A 84 3.63 8.31 7.80
C PRO A 84 2.95 9.27 8.77
N THR A 85 1.62 9.25 8.81
CA THR A 85 0.85 10.04 9.79
C THR A 85 0.74 9.35 11.15
N TYR A 86 0.96 8.04 11.17
CA TYR A 86 0.78 7.14 12.33
C TYR A 86 -0.67 7.08 12.85
N ALA A 87 -1.62 7.76 12.23
CA ALA A 87 -3.02 7.77 12.65
C ALA A 87 -3.74 6.44 12.44
N ASP A 88 -3.19 5.61 11.56
CA ASP A 88 -3.72 4.30 11.20
C ASP A 88 -3.13 3.13 12.00
N GLY A 89 -2.34 3.40 13.03
CA GLY A 89 -1.65 2.40 13.85
C GLY A 89 -0.32 1.90 13.27
N THR A 90 0.16 2.55 12.22
CA THR A 90 1.52 2.34 11.71
C THR A 90 2.55 2.51 12.82
N THR A 91 3.54 1.61 12.85
CA THR A 91 4.60 1.62 13.88
C THR A 91 5.38 2.93 13.87
N ALA A 92 5.56 3.51 15.06
CA ALA A 92 6.37 4.71 15.24
C ALA A 92 7.80 4.50 14.71
N GLY A 93 8.31 5.49 14.00
CA GLY A 93 9.65 5.45 13.40
C GLY A 93 9.71 4.68 12.07
N LEU A 94 8.57 4.30 11.48
CA LEU A 94 8.57 3.81 10.11
C LEU A 94 9.10 4.89 9.16
N GLU A 95 10.11 4.55 8.39
CA GLU A 95 10.65 5.35 7.30
C GLU A 95 10.16 4.78 5.98
N VAL A 96 9.44 5.60 5.19
CA VAL A 96 9.04 5.23 3.83
C VAL A 96 10.23 5.42 2.90
N LEU A 97 10.68 4.34 2.28
CA LEU A 97 11.83 4.33 1.36
C LEU A 97 11.40 4.49 -0.08
N ALA A 98 10.30 3.83 -0.45
CA ALA A 98 9.77 3.86 -1.80
C ALA A 98 8.26 3.59 -1.79
N THR A 99 7.55 4.02 -2.84
CA THR A 99 6.12 3.79 -3.00
C THR A 99 5.75 3.40 -4.42
N ALA A 100 4.61 2.70 -4.55
CA ALA A 100 3.96 2.49 -5.84
C ALA A 100 2.44 2.70 -5.72
N PRO A 101 1.73 3.05 -6.81
CA PRO A 101 0.27 3.15 -6.78
C PRO A 101 -0.37 1.82 -6.42
N ALA A 102 -1.41 1.88 -5.58
CA ALA A 102 -2.26 0.74 -5.24
C ALA A 102 -3.68 1.22 -4.97
N ARG A 103 -4.64 0.29 -4.99
CA ARG A 103 -6.03 0.58 -4.63
C ARG A 103 -6.73 -0.66 -4.08
N LEU A 104 -7.78 -0.42 -3.33
CA LEU A 104 -8.73 -1.45 -2.95
C LEU A 104 -9.76 -1.65 -4.07
N MET A 105 -10.31 -2.85 -4.18
CA MET A 105 -11.36 -3.14 -5.15
C MET A 105 -12.72 -2.68 -4.66
N SER A 106 -13.55 -2.15 -5.57
CA SER A 106 -14.91 -1.69 -5.31
C SER A 106 -15.95 -2.59 -5.95
N ILE A 107 -17.10 -2.72 -5.31
CA ILE A 107 -18.30 -3.38 -5.88
C ILE A 107 -19.10 -2.45 -6.79
N THR A 108 -18.87 -1.14 -6.72
CA THR A 108 -19.62 -0.18 -7.52
C THR A 108 -18.96 0.06 -8.88
N ALA A 109 -19.77 0.23 -9.93
CA ALA A 109 -19.25 0.50 -11.28
C ALA A 109 -18.45 1.81 -11.36
N GLU A 110 -18.74 2.76 -10.48
CA GLU A 110 -18.10 4.06 -10.41
C GLU A 110 -16.62 3.96 -9.94
N HIS A 111 -16.34 2.98 -9.08
CA HIS A 111 -14.99 2.78 -8.52
C HIS A 111 -14.30 1.53 -9.09
N CYS A 112 -15.02 0.70 -9.84
CA CYS A 112 -14.49 -0.51 -10.45
C CYS A 112 -14.04 -0.23 -11.89
N GLU A 113 -12.75 -0.01 -12.08
CA GLU A 113 -12.14 0.16 -13.41
C GLU A 113 -11.82 -1.18 -14.09
N ALA A 114 -11.92 -2.30 -13.36
CA ALA A 114 -11.74 -3.62 -13.96
C ALA A 114 -12.96 -4.00 -14.83
N PRO A 115 -12.76 -4.57 -16.02
CA PRO A 115 -13.86 -5.05 -16.85
C PRO A 115 -14.69 -6.08 -16.06
N ARG A 116 -16.00 -5.83 -15.91
CA ARG A 116 -16.94 -6.79 -15.29
C ARG A 116 -16.84 -8.20 -15.88
N ALA A 117 -16.37 -8.32 -17.11
CA ALA A 117 -16.18 -9.59 -17.79
C ALA A 117 -15.18 -10.54 -17.09
N LEU A 118 -14.23 -10.00 -16.31
CA LEU A 118 -13.29 -10.83 -15.54
C LEU A 118 -13.94 -11.44 -14.27
N TRP A 119 -15.09 -10.95 -13.87
CA TRP A 119 -15.80 -11.31 -12.65
C TRP A 119 -17.24 -11.77 -12.92
N ALA A 120 -17.51 -12.27 -14.14
CA ALA A 120 -18.89 -12.55 -14.61
C ALA A 120 -19.70 -13.45 -13.65
N ASP A 121 -19.02 -14.31 -12.88
CA ASP A 121 -19.64 -15.26 -11.95
C ASP A 121 -19.33 -15.01 -10.46
N ALA A 122 -18.47 -14.02 -10.16
CA ALA A 122 -18.13 -13.64 -8.79
C ALA A 122 -18.27 -12.12 -8.61
N GLN A 123 -18.96 -11.69 -7.57
CA GLN A 123 -18.90 -10.27 -7.19
C GLN A 123 -17.46 -9.96 -6.76
N PRO A 124 -16.85 -8.86 -7.27
CA PRO A 124 -15.58 -8.42 -6.75
C PRO A 124 -15.69 -8.27 -5.23
N PRO A 125 -14.61 -8.59 -4.49
CA PRO A 125 -14.64 -8.57 -3.02
C PRO A 125 -14.81 -7.15 -2.48
N GLY A 126 -15.59 -6.34 -2.68
CA GLY A 126 -15.93 -5.01 -2.13
C GLY A 126 -15.05 -4.49 -0.99
N ASP A 127 -13.73 -4.70 -1.10
CA ASP A 127 -12.78 -4.35 -0.05
C ASP A 127 -12.84 -2.86 0.27
N LEU A 128 -13.01 -2.02 -0.74
CA LEU A 128 -13.03 -0.58 -0.59
C LEU A 128 -14.16 -0.13 0.35
N GLU A 129 -15.38 -0.60 0.09
CA GLU A 129 -16.55 -0.26 0.88
C GLU A 129 -16.50 -0.89 2.27
N ALA A 130 -16.08 -2.16 2.35
CA ALA A 130 -15.98 -2.88 3.61
C ALA A 130 -14.91 -2.24 4.52
N ILE A 131 -13.75 -1.89 3.98
CA ILE A 131 -12.67 -1.25 4.72
C ILE A 131 -13.04 0.19 5.10
N ALA A 132 -13.71 0.95 4.22
CA ALA A 132 -14.18 2.28 4.56
C ALA A 132 -15.18 2.24 5.74
N ALA A 133 -16.15 1.34 5.68
CA ALA A 133 -17.11 1.15 6.76
C ALA A 133 -16.43 0.74 8.07
N TRP A 134 -15.44 -0.11 7.97
CA TRP A 134 -14.69 -0.60 9.11
C TRP A 134 -13.79 0.47 9.75
N LEU A 135 -13.01 1.21 8.96
CA LEU A 135 -12.09 2.22 9.49
C LEU A 135 -12.82 3.48 9.99
N PHE A 136 -13.93 3.84 9.37
CA PHE A 136 -14.58 5.14 9.56
C PHE A 136 -16.06 5.05 10.00
N GLY A 137 -16.58 3.86 10.20
CA GLY A 137 -17.95 3.61 10.62
C GLY A 137 -18.99 3.63 9.49
N SER A 138 -18.65 4.01 8.28
CA SER A 138 -19.54 3.98 7.12
C SER A 138 -18.77 3.99 5.80
N ALA A 139 -19.38 3.44 4.74
CA ALA A 139 -18.91 3.53 3.35
C ALA A 139 -19.48 4.78 2.65
N SER A 140 -19.47 5.93 3.30
CA SER A 140 -19.87 7.18 2.65
C SER A 140 -18.88 7.57 1.54
N PRO A 141 -19.31 8.34 0.51
CA PRO A 141 -18.40 8.80 -0.55
C PRO A 141 -17.15 9.51 0.00
N GLU A 142 -17.30 10.27 1.08
CA GLU A 142 -16.17 10.94 1.75
C GLU A 142 -15.18 9.94 2.34
N ASN A 143 -15.66 8.91 3.04
CA ASN A 143 -14.83 7.87 3.64
C ASN A 143 -14.15 6.99 2.58
N ILE A 144 -14.87 6.67 1.51
CA ILE A 144 -14.32 5.95 0.36
C ILE A 144 -13.17 6.76 -0.28
N ALA A 145 -13.37 8.05 -0.51
CA ALA A 145 -12.36 8.92 -1.11
C ALA A 145 -11.03 8.95 -0.31
N ARG A 146 -11.07 8.74 1.01
CA ARG A 146 -9.88 8.70 1.89
C ARG A 146 -8.96 7.51 1.66
N ILE A 147 -9.47 6.43 1.05
CA ILE A 147 -8.73 5.17 0.81
C ILE A 147 -8.85 4.67 -0.63
N ALA A 148 -9.46 5.45 -1.52
CA ALA A 148 -9.59 5.08 -2.93
C ALA A 148 -8.24 5.07 -3.67
N HIS A 149 -7.26 5.82 -3.18
CA HIS A 149 -5.93 5.97 -3.78
C HIS A 149 -4.85 5.66 -2.75
N ASN A 150 -4.68 4.38 -2.51
CA ASN A 150 -3.66 3.85 -1.62
C ASN A 150 -2.29 3.72 -2.33
N ARG A 151 -1.29 3.28 -1.57
CA ARG A 151 0.05 3.01 -2.09
C ARG A 151 0.63 1.74 -1.50
N ALA A 152 1.33 0.97 -2.32
CA ALA A 152 2.32 0.03 -1.83
C ALA A 152 3.48 0.81 -1.21
N VAL A 153 3.97 0.38 -0.07
CA VAL A 153 5.06 1.03 0.66
C VAL A 153 6.20 0.04 0.91
N MET A 154 7.38 0.42 0.48
CA MET A 154 8.62 -0.19 0.96
C MET A 154 9.11 0.65 2.12
N GLY A 155 9.35 0.04 3.27
CA GLY A 155 9.72 0.79 4.46
C GLY A 155 10.62 0.03 5.42
N THR A 156 11.15 0.76 6.39
CA THR A 156 11.99 0.21 7.46
C THR A 156 11.74 0.91 8.78
N PHE A 157 11.92 0.21 9.88
CA PHE A 157 11.87 0.76 11.22
C PHE A 157 12.70 -0.08 12.19
N THR A 158 13.00 0.46 13.37
CA THR A 158 13.69 -0.26 14.44
C THR A 158 12.68 -0.87 15.41
N LYS A 159 12.84 -2.15 15.72
CA LYS A 159 12.05 -2.84 16.76
C LYS A 159 13.00 -3.55 17.74
N GLY A 160 13.00 -3.09 18.99
CA GLY A 160 13.96 -3.57 19.97
C GLY A 160 15.41 -3.29 19.56
N LYS A 161 16.22 -4.33 19.45
CA LYS A 161 17.62 -4.24 18.99
C LYS A 161 17.77 -4.53 17.49
N GLY A 162 16.68 -4.83 16.80
CA GLY A 162 16.68 -5.18 15.38
C GLY A 162 16.09 -4.09 14.49
N ARG A 163 16.32 -4.25 13.19
CA ARG A 163 15.67 -3.46 12.15
C ARG A 163 14.76 -4.35 11.32
N VAL A 164 13.56 -3.89 11.07
CA VAL A 164 12.61 -4.51 10.16
C VAL A 164 12.71 -3.79 8.81
N PHE A 165 12.83 -4.54 7.75
CA PHE A 165 12.63 -4.09 6.37
C PHE A 165 11.40 -4.81 5.83
N ASN A 166 10.45 -4.07 5.29
CA ASN A 166 9.25 -4.61 4.66
C ASN A 166 9.18 -4.10 3.22
N ALA A 167 9.16 -5.03 2.28
CA ALA A 167 9.00 -4.70 0.86
C ALA A 167 7.57 -4.28 0.51
N GLY A 168 6.58 -4.60 1.35
CA GLY A 168 5.18 -4.20 1.17
C GLY A 168 4.48 -4.83 -0.04
N THR A 169 4.95 -5.97 -0.50
CA THR A 169 4.42 -6.65 -1.69
C THR A 169 4.54 -8.17 -1.59
N THR A 170 3.61 -8.90 -2.21
CA THR A 170 3.66 -10.37 -2.31
C THR A 170 4.60 -10.86 -3.41
N ASP A 171 4.96 -10.02 -4.37
CA ASP A 171 5.72 -10.38 -5.56
C ASP A 171 7.22 -10.02 -5.47
N TRP A 172 7.72 -9.83 -4.27
CA TRP A 172 9.15 -9.58 -4.05
C TRP A 172 9.96 -10.86 -4.29
N SER A 173 10.51 -11.02 -5.49
CA SER A 173 11.35 -12.16 -5.87
C SER A 173 12.47 -11.75 -6.83
#